data_96570a83b212dc86c7f436f9f02e0d4f
#
_entry.id   96570a83b212dc86c7f436f9f02e0d4f
#
_cell.length_a   1.000
_cell.length_b   1.000
_cell.length_c   1.000
_cell.angle_alpha   90.00
_cell.angle_beta   90.00
_cell.angle_gamma   90.00
#
_symmetry.space_group_name_H-M   'P 1'
#
loop_
_entity.id
_entity.type
_entity.pdbx_description
1 polymer ?
#
loop_
_entity_poly.entity_id
_entity_poly.type
_entity_poly.pdbx_seq_one_letter_code
_entity_poly.pdbx_strand_id
1 'polypeptide(L)'
;MITLALTGDVMLGRGVNEMLRPARPEEPWGDALPLLDSADLRIINLECAITEHKRQWSRTPKVFHFRADPLAVGVLEAAHIDACSLANNHTLDFEEQGLLDTLAHLEAAGIRYAGAGRDGGEAARPALLEGGVALVAFTDNEPPFAAGQGKPGTNYLPVSVEPEVLRRVEEAIGAAREAGARTVVFSNHWGPNMVERPRDLFRRFARAVVDLGADVYYGHSAHVFQGVEIYRGKPILYDTGDFIDDYAVDPRLRNDRSFLFRLSLEDGALERLELFPVSLPYARVERARGAEREAILDRMVGLSAELGTAFDRSEDGLVLEP
;
A
#
# COMPACT_ATOMS: atom_id res chain seq x y z
N MET A 1 15.32 11.73 12.42
CA MET A 1 15.26 10.67 11.39
C MET A 1 14.22 9.66 11.81
N ILE A 2 13.39 9.18 10.89
CA ILE A 2 12.38 8.13 11.09
C ILE A 2 12.48 7.11 9.96
N THR A 3 12.26 5.83 10.28
CA THR A 3 12.28 4.75 9.29
C THR A 3 10.86 4.21 9.05
N LEU A 4 10.47 4.12 7.77
CA LEU A 4 9.19 3.58 7.34
C LEU A 4 9.42 2.24 6.62
N ALA A 5 8.65 1.21 6.95
CA ALA A 5 8.50 0.01 6.14
C ALA A 5 7.19 0.09 5.36
N LEU A 6 7.28 0.01 4.04
CA LEU A 6 6.14 -0.08 3.12
C LEU A 6 6.17 -1.43 2.41
N THR A 7 5.03 -2.03 2.19
CA THR A 7 4.90 -3.31 1.48
C THR A 7 4.02 -3.17 0.24
N GLY A 8 3.93 -4.22 -0.54
CA GLY A 8 2.86 -4.38 -1.52
C GLY A 8 1.50 -4.68 -0.87
N ASP A 9 0.54 -5.09 -1.70
CA ASP A 9 -0.82 -5.40 -1.27
C ASP A 9 -0.85 -6.56 -0.27
N VAL A 10 -1.54 -6.36 0.85
CA VAL A 10 -1.76 -7.38 1.89
C VAL A 10 -3.22 -7.82 1.83
N MET A 11 -3.46 -8.96 1.18
CA MET A 11 -4.76 -9.58 1.01
C MET A 11 -4.89 -10.79 1.94
N LEU A 12 -5.63 -10.65 3.05
CA LEU A 12 -5.80 -11.68 4.07
C LEU A 12 -7.10 -12.50 3.88
N GLY A 13 -7.77 -12.32 2.74
CA GLY A 13 -9.02 -13.03 2.40
C GLY A 13 -8.80 -14.41 1.78
N ARG A 14 -9.90 -15.04 1.37
CA ARG A 14 -9.91 -16.28 0.57
C ARG A 14 -9.03 -17.40 1.17
N GLY A 15 -8.11 -17.95 0.39
CA GLY A 15 -7.20 -19.01 0.82
C GLY A 15 -6.24 -18.59 1.90
N VAL A 16 -5.83 -17.32 1.95
CA VAL A 16 -5.05 -16.79 3.08
C VAL A 16 -5.87 -16.91 4.36
N ASN A 17 -7.14 -16.45 4.36
CA ASN A 17 -8.02 -16.55 5.52
C ASN A 17 -8.24 -17.99 6.00
N GLU A 18 -8.27 -18.97 5.08
CA GLU A 18 -8.37 -20.38 5.43
C GLU A 18 -7.12 -20.88 6.17
N MET A 19 -5.95 -20.37 5.80
CA MET A 19 -4.68 -20.71 6.44
C MET A 19 -4.52 -20.06 7.82
N LEU A 20 -5.18 -18.92 8.10
CA LEU A 20 -5.04 -18.23 9.39
C LEU A 20 -5.59 -19.05 10.58
N ARG A 21 -6.58 -19.91 10.36
CA ARG A 21 -7.23 -20.67 11.45
C ARG A 21 -6.31 -21.65 12.16
N PRO A 22 -5.50 -22.49 11.45
CA PRO A 22 -4.53 -23.37 12.06
C PRO A 22 -3.17 -22.71 12.32
N ALA A 23 -2.87 -21.59 11.66
CA ALA A 23 -1.56 -20.94 11.69
C ALA A 23 -1.39 -20.02 12.91
N ARG A 24 -0.16 -19.73 13.27
CA ARG A 24 0.17 -18.63 14.18
C ARG A 24 0.07 -17.30 13.43
N PRO A 25 -0.28 -16.20 14.10
CA PRO A 25 -0.43 -14.89 13.44
C PRO A 25 0.81 -14.39 12.68
N GLU A 26 2.00 -14.81 13.07
CA GLU A 26 3.27 -14.44 12.44
C GLU A 26 3.54 -15.18 11.12
N GLU A 27 2.92 -16.36 10.92
CA GLU A 27 3.25 -17.23 9.79
C GLU A 27 3.06 -16.60 8.40
N PRO A 28 2.02 -15.77 8.13
CA PRO A 28 1.90 -15.12 6.83
C PRO A 28 3.08 -14.17 6.49
N TRP A 29 3.74 -13.60 7.51
CA TRP A 29 4.88 -12.70 7.33
C TRP A 29 6.20 -13.43 7.12
N GLY A 30 6.26 -14.74 7.42
CA GLY A 30 7.43 -15.58 7.23
C GLY A 30 8.72 -14.99 7.81
N ASP A 31 9.81 -15.14 7.07
CA ASP A 31 11.12 -14.58 7.47
C ASP A 31 11.33 -13.10 7.04
N ALA A 32 10.29 -12.45 6.52
CA ALA A 32 10.27 -11.00 6.31
C ALA A 32 9.92 -10.22 7.60
N LEU A 33 9.34 -10.86 8.62
CA LEU A 33 8.91 -10.21 9.85
C LEU A 33 10.04 -9.40 10.54
N PRO A 34 11.29 -9.90 10.69
CA PRO A 34 12.38 -9.11 11.26
C PRO A 34 12.73 -7.84 10.47
N LEU A 35 12.43 -7.79 9.17
CA LEU A 35 12.64 -6.58 8.36
C LEU A 35 11.59 -5.52 8.69
N LEU A 36 10.34 -5.92 8.91
CA LEU A 36 9.28 -5.05 9.40
C LEU A 36 9.62 -4.51 10.80
N ASP A 37 10.09 -5.35 11.70
CA ASP A 37 10.47 -4.98 13.07
C ASP A 37 11.63 -3.98 13.12
N SER A 38 12.44 -3.91 12.06
CA SER A 38 13.57 -2.98 11.97
C SER A 38 13.19 -1.53 11.63
N ALA A 39 11.92 -1.26 11.33
CA ALA A 39 11.41 0.08 11.04
C ALA A 39 10.68 0.68 12.25
N ASP A 40 10.65 2.02 12.33
CA ASP A 40 9.90 2.73 13.36
C ASP A 40 8.40 2.65 13.09
N LEU A 41 7.97 2.71 11.82
CA LEU A 41 6.57 2.61 11.41
C LEU A 41 6.40 1.65 10.21
N ARG A 42 5.29 0.89 10.21
CA ARG A 42 4.89 -0.07 9.16
C ARG A 42 3.55 0.35 8.59
N ILE A 43 3.52 0.60 7.30
CA ILE A 43 2.32 1.03 6.57
C ILE A 43 2.09 0.03 5.45
N ILE A 44 0.86 -0.47 5.35
CA ILE A 44 0.44 -1.43 4.32
C ILE A 44 -0.79 -0.94 3.55
N ASN A 45 -1.04 -1.50 2.37
CA ASN A 45 -2.37 -1.51 1.79
C ASN A 45 -3.09 -2.79 2.24
N LEU A 46 -4.18 -2.66 3.00
CA LEU A 46 -5.01 -3.79 3.40
C LEU A 46 -6.10 -4.00 2.35
N GLU A 47 -5.90 -5.00 1.49
CA GLU A 47 -6.73 -5.26 0.32
C GLU A 47 -7.82 -6.30 0.59
N CYS A 48 -8.55 -6.15 1.69
CA CYS A 48 -9.72 -6.98 2.01
C CYS A 48 -10.58 -6.33 3.09
N ALA A 49 -11.84 -6.77 3.19
CA ALA A 49 -12.66 -6.46 4.34
C ALA A 49 -12.40 -7.46 5.48
N ILE A 50 -12.23 -6.98 6.72
CA ILE A 50 -12.17 -7.81 7.93
C ILE A 50 -13.56 -7.79 8.58
N THR A 51 -14.33 -8.87 8.39
CA THR A 51 -15.74 -8.91 8.81
C THR A 51 -16.29 -10.33 8.88
N GLU A 52 -17.27 -10.54 9.74
CA GLU A 52 -18.12 -11.74 9.70
C GLU A 52 -19.34 -11.59 8.77
N HIS A 53 -19.60 -10.37 8.24
CA HIS A 53 -20.67 -10.12 7.29
C HIS A 53 -20.44 -10.90 6.00
N LYS A 54 -21.50 -11.56 5.48
CA LYS A 54 -21.37 -12.51 4.37
C LYS A 54 -21.97 -12.01 3.06
N ARG A 55 -22.71 -10.91 3.09
CA ARG A 55 -23.35 -10.37 1.89
C ARG A 55 -22.31 -9.64 1.06
N GLN A 56 -22.06 -10.17 -0.13
CA GLN A 56 -21.12 -9.60 -1.08
C GLN A 56 -21.74 -8.38 -1.78
N TRP A 57 -20.89 -7.44 -2.17
CA TRP A 57 -21.27 -6.35 -3.04
C TRP A 57 -21.89 -6.87 -4.34
N SER A 58 -23.08 -6.38 -4.68
CA SER A 58 -23.83 -6.84 -5.83
C SER A 58 -24.48 -5.70 -6.65
N ARG A 59 -24.21 -4.44 -6.29
CA ARG A 59 -24.78 -3.26 -6.96
C ARG A 59 -24.13 -2.95 -8.30
N THR A 60 -22.92 -3.42 -8.51
CA THR A 60 -22.18 -3.38 -9.78
C THR A 60 -21.51 -4.74 -10.03
N PRO A 61 -21.21 -5.12 -11.30
CA PRO A 61 -20.49 -6.35 -11.58
C PRO A 61 -19.11 -6.34 -10.90
N LYS A 62 -18.84 -7.39 -10.12
CA LYS A 62 -17.54 -7.59 -9.45
C LYS A 62 -17.25 -9.08 -9.38
N VAL A 63 -16.04 -9.47 -9.84
CA VAL A 63 -15.66 -10.88 -9.97
C VAL A 63 -15.10 -11.44 -8.67
N PHE A 64 -14.21 -10.68 -8.04
CA PHE A 64 -13.51 -11.10 -6.84
C PHE A 64 -14.01 -10.34 -5.62
N HIS A 65 -14.17 -11.06 -4.51
CA HIS A 65 -14.57 -10.51 -3.22
C HIS A 65 -13.65 -11.05 -2.14
N PHE A 66 -12.94 -10.16 -1.45
CA PHE A 66 -11.94 -10.51 -0.45
C PHE A 66 -12.44 -10.21 0.96
N ARG A 67 -12.52 -11.26 1.75
CA ARG A 67 -12.97 -11.19 3.15
C ARG A 67 -12.04 -12.01 4.03
N ALA A 68 -11.59 -11.39 5.10
CA ALA A 68 -10.92 -12.05 6.20
C ALA A 68 -11.83 -12.11 7.43
N ASP A 69 -11.70 -13.17 8.21
CA ASP A 69 -12.33 -13.26 9.52
C ASP A 69 -11.61 -12.31 10.51
N PRO A 70 -12.23 -11.92 11.64
CA PRO A 70 -11.59 -11.03 12.63
C PRO A 70 -10.23 -11.49 13.15
N LEU A 71 -9.91 -12.78 13.03
CA LEU A 71 -8.58 -13.34 13.34
C LEU A 71 -7.44 -12.67 12.55
N ALA A 72 -7.73 -12.09 11.39
CA ALA A 72 -6.77 -11.38 10.56
C ALA A 72 -6.17 -10.15 11.26
N VAL A 73 -6.85 -9.58 12.25
CA VAL A 73 -6.31 -8.48 13.07
C VAL A 73 -5.05 -8.95 13.81
N GLY A 74 -5.06 -10.16 14.37
CA GLY A 74 -3.89 -10.73 15.03
C GLY A 74 -2.66 -10.85 14.10
N VAL A 75 -2.88 -11.05 12.78
CA VAL A 75 -1.78 -11.04 11.78
C VAL A 75 -1.17 -9.64 11.67
N LEU A 76 -2.01 -8.59 11.65
CA LEU A 76 -1.53 -7.21 11.60
C LEU A 76 -0.80 -6.82 12.89
N GLU A 77 -1.34 -7.23 14.06
CA GLU A 77 -0.70 -7.00 15.37
C GLU A 77 0.65 -7.72 15.48
N ALA A 78 0.76 -8.95 14.97
CA ALA A 78 2.00 -9.72 14.98
C ALA A 78 3.15 -9.07 14.19
N ALA A 79 2.83 -8.27 13.18
CA ALA A 79 3.80 -7.48 12.43
C ALA A 79 3.88 -6.03 12.91
N HIS A 80 3.24 -5.70 14.03
CA HIS A 80 3.20 -4.35 14.58
C HIS A 80 2.78 -3.28 13.55
N ILE A 81 1.77 -3.60 12.69
CA ILE A 81 1.31 -2.66 11.67
C ILE A 81 0.74 -1.41 12.34
N ASP A 82 1.31 -0.25 11.98
CA ASP A 82 0.93 1.04 12.54
C ASP A 82 -0.24 1.68 11.78
N ALA A 83 -0.28 1.49 10.45
CA ALA A 83 -1.35 2.03 9.63
C ALA A 83 -1.68 1.19 8.39
N CYS A 84 -2.97 1.23 8.00
CA CYS A 84 -3.51 0.63 6.79
C CYS A 84 -4.03 1.70 5.83
N SER A 85 -3.60 1.64 4.56
CA SER A 85 -4.36 2.25 3.47
C SER A 85 -5.59 1.37 3.21
N LEU A 86 -6.78 1.97 3.20
CA LEU A 86 -8.04 1.32 2.90
C LEU A 86 -8.70 1.86 1.62
N ALA A 87 -8.06 2.79 0.93
CA ALA A 87 -8.52 3.28 -0.34
C ALA A 87 -8.14 2.27 -1.44
N ASN A 88 -8.97 1.23 -1.61
CA ASN A 88 -8.77 0.21 -2.65
C ASN A 88 -10.10 -0.38 -3.11
N ASN A 89 -10.03 -1.19 -4.16
CA ASN A 89 -11.20 -1.82 -4.80
C ASN A 89 -11.80 -2.99 -4.01
N HIS A 90 -11.23 -3.40 -2.87
CA HIS A 90 -11.73 -4.53 -2.08
C HIS A 90 -12.33 -4.12 -0.72
N THR A 91 -12.27 -2.84 -0.38
CA THR A 91 -12.73 -2.29 0.90
C THR A 91 -14.22 -2.48 1.14
N LEU A 92 -15.07 -2.42 0.09
CA LEU A 92 -16.51 -2.63 0.18
C LEU A 92 -16.97 -3.96 -0.45
N ASP A 93 -16.10 -4.93 -0.59
CA ASP A 93 -16.46 -6.25 -1.14
C ASP A 93 -17.60 -6.94 -0.39
N PHE A 94 -17.77 -6.60 0.87
CA PHE A 94 -18.86 -7.05 1.72
C PHE A 94 -19.73 -5.88 2.19
N GLU A 95 -20.04 -5.00 1.24
CA GLU A 95 -20.89 -3.81 1.40
C GLU A 95 -20.38 -2.84 2.48
N GLU A 96 -21.18 -1.85 2.81
CA GLU A 96 -20.83 -0.86 3.84
C GLU A 96 -20.62 -1.52 5.21
N GLN A 97 -21.33 -2.61 5.52
CA GLN A 97 -21.17 -3.30 6.79
C GLN A 97 -19.78 -3.92 6.90
N GLY A 98 -19.25 -4.53 5.82
CA GLY A 98 -17.89 -5.07 5.82
C GLY A 98 -16.83 -4.00 6.05
N LEU A 99 -16.98 -2.82 5.46
CA LEU A 99 -16.12 -1.67 5.74
C LEU A 99 -16.24 -1.23 7.21
N LEU A 100 -17.46 -1.01 7.71
CA LEU A 100 -17.67 -0.54 9.09
C LEU A 100 -17.09 -1.50 10.13
N ASP A 101 -17.23 -2.81 9.90
CA ASP A 101 -16.61 -3.84 10.76
C ASP A 101 -15.07 -3.74 10.70
N THR A 102 -14.49 -3.56 9.50
CA THR A 102 -13.04 -3.39 9.29
C THR A 102 -12.53 -2.19 10.08
N LEU A 103 -13.20 -1.03 9.98
CA LEU A 103 -12.83 0.17 10.74
C LEU A 103 -12.86 -0.10 12.24
N ALA A 104 -13.93 -0.74 12.74
CA ALA A 104 -14.09 -1.06 14.16
C ALA A 104 -12.99 -2.01 14.67
N HIS A 105 -12.61 -3.01 13.87
CA HIS A 105 -11.54 -3.94 14.21
C HIS A 105 -10.18 -3.25 14.28
N LEU A 106 -9.84 -2.39 13.31
CA LEU A 106 -8.60 -1.64 13.30
C LEU A 106 -8.53 -0.64 14.46
N GLU A 107 -9.65 0.07 14.73
CA GLU A 107 -9.75 0.98 15.87
C GLU A 107 -9.54 0.26 17.21
N ALA A 108 -10.15 -0.92 17.39
CA ALA A 108 -9.99 -1.74 18.59
C ALA A 108 -8.54 -2.23 18.81
N ALA A 109 -7.81 -2.50 17.72
CA ALA A 109 -6.40 -2.90 17.76
C ALA A 109 -5.44 -1.68 17.86
N GLY A 110 -5.94 -0.45 17.79
CA GLY A 110 -5.11 0.76 17.80
C GLY A 110 -4.37 1.01 16.47
N ILE A 111 -4.72 0.28 15.40
CA ILE A 111 -4.14 0.43 14.07
C ILE A 111 -4.80 1.62 13.38
N ARG A 112 -4.00 2.57 12.89
CA ARG A 112 -4.50 3.72 12.15
C ARG A 112 -4.91 3.31 10.74
N TYR A 113 -5.80 4.10 10.11
CA TYR A 113 -6.18 3.91 8.71
C TYR A 113 -6.47 5.24 8.02
N ALA A 114 -6.34 5.25 6.71
CA ALA A 114 -6.73 6.36 5.84
C ALA A 114 -7.36 5.83 4.55
N GLY A 115 -8.15 6.69 3.88
CA GLY A 115 -8.66 6.39 2.55
C GLY A 115 -10.02 5.68 2.51
N ALA A 116 -10.62 5.38 3.67
CA ALA A 116 -12.00 4.93 3.77
C ALA A 116 -12.61 5.45 5.08
N GLY A 117 -13.93 5.51 5.15
CA GLY A 117 -14.61 6.04 6.33
C GLY A 117 -16.11 5.84 6.31
N ARG A 118 -16.75 6.25 7.40
CA ARG A 118 -18.20 6.23 7.60
C ARG A 118 -18.94 7.26 6.73
N ASP A 119 -18.19 8.24 6.25
CA ASP A 119 -18.63 9.27 5.30
C ASP A 119 -17.44 9.85 4.53
N GLY A 120 -17.71 10.79 3.60
CA GLY A 120 -16.67 11.42 2.79
C GLY A 120 -15.64 12.24 3.59
N GLY A 121 -16.05 12.83 4.72
CA GLY A 121 -15.16 13.58 5.58
C GLY A 121 -14.16 12.67 6.31
N GLU A 122 -14.63 11.53 6.81
CA GLU A 122 -13.76 10.53 7.44
C GLU A 122 -12.85 9.85 6.40
N ALA A 123 -13.39 9.46 5.25
CA ALA A 123 -12.61 8.84 4.17
C ALA A 123 -11.46 9.73 3.66
N ALA A 124 -11.65 11.06 3.66
CA ALA A 124 -10.63 12.02 3.22
C ALA A 124 -9.62 12.40 4.32
N ARG A 125 -9.87 12.00 5.58
CA ARG A 125 -9.02 12.38 6.72
C ARG A 125 -7.67 11.68 6.65
N PRO A 126 -6.54 12.41 6.82
CA PRO A 126 -5.23 11.79 6.96
C PRO A 126 -5.13 11.01 8.28
N ALA A 127 -4.44 9.88 8.28
CA ALA A 127 -4.05 9.19 9.49
C ALA A 127 -2.73 9.77 10.01
N LEU A 128 -2.73 10.32 11.22
CA LEU A 128 -1.52 10.82 11.88
C LEU A 128 -0.86 9.69 12.66
N LEU A 129 0.44 9.53 12.45
CA LEU A 129 1.29 8.52 13.06
C LEU A 129 2.35 9.19 13.94
N GLU A 130 3.03 8.37 14.73
CA GLU A 130 4.16 8.84 15.53
C GLU A 130 5.27 9.43 14.65
N GLY A 131 6.19 10.17 15.25
CA GLY A 131 7.30 10.81 14.54
C GLY A 131 6.90 11.92 13.56
N GLY A 132 5.63 12.36 13.57
CA GLY A 132 5.14 13.41 12.68
C GLY A 132 4.92 12.92 11.23
N VAL A 133 4.57 11.66 11.04
CA VAL A 133 4.20 11.07 9.75
C VAL A 133 2.68 11.13 9.58
N ALA A 134 2.22 11.41 8.39
CA ALA A 134 0.81 11.26 8.01
C ALA A 134 0.66 10.36 6.78
N LEU A 135 -0.34 9.49 6.82
CA LEU A 135 -0.80 8.72 5.68
C LEU A 135 -2.03 9.41 5.08
N VAL A 136 -1.95 9.78 3.81
CA VAL A 136 -3.07 10.25 2.98
C VAL A 136 -3.31 9.18 1.93
N ALA A 137 -4.55 8.71 1.76
CA ALA A 137 -4.82 7.59 0.87
C ALA A 137 -5.99 7.85 -0.08
N PHE A 138 -5.80 7.48 -1.35
CA PHE A 138 -6.78 7.58 -2.43
C PHE A 138 -6.83 6.31 -3.27
N THR A 139 -7.89 6.16 -4.06
CA THR A 139 -8.00 5.15 -5.11
C THR A 139 -8.74 5.70 -6.32
N ASP A 140 -8.32 5.29 -7.53
CA ASP A 140 -9.06 5.53 -8.78
C ASP A 140 -9.92 4.31 -9.17
N ASN A 141 -9.92 3.28 -8.35
CA ASN A 141 -10.64 2.04 -8.58
C ASN A 141 -12.05 2.08 -7.95
N GLU A 142 -12.98 1.34 -8.56
CA GLU A 142 -14.37 1.17 -8.08
C GLU A 142 -15.07 2.50 -7.71
N PRO A 143 -15.38 3.39 -8.68
CA PRO A 143 -16.11 4.63 -8.41
C PRO A 143 -17.40 4.45 -7.57
N PRO A 144 -18.15 3.32 -7.68
CA PRO A 144 -19.32 3.07 -6.83
C PRO A 144 -19.02 2.96 -5.34
N PHE A 145 -17.77 2.67 -4.97
CA PHE A 145 -17.31 2.60 -3.57
C PHE A 145 -17.04 3.97 -2.95
N ALA A 146 -17.06 5.03 -3.75
CA ALA A 146 -16.80 6.39 -3.27
C ALA A 146 -17.68 6.74 -2.07
N ALA A 147 -17.04 7.22 -1.00
CA ALA A 147 -17.72 7.77 0.17
C ALA A 147 -18.48 9.05 -0.19
N GLY A 148 -19.49 9.37 0.60
CA GLY A 148 -20.29 10.58 0.41
C GLY A 148 -20.87 11.09 1.71
N GLN A 149 -21.76 12.08 1.64
CA GLN A 149 -22.45 12.59 2.83
C GLN A 149 -23.33 11.47 3.42
N GLY A 150 -22.97 10.98 4.63
CA GLY A 150 -23.68 9.89 5.28
C GLY A 150 -23.63 8.54 4.54
N LYS A 151 -22.68 8.37 3.61
CA LYS A 151 -22.45 7.14 2.87
C LYS A 151 -21.02 6.65 3.15
N PRO A 152 -20.87 5.49 3.82
CA PRO A 152 -19.56 4.85 3.99
C PRO A 152 -18.93 4.49 2.64
N GLY A 153 -17.60 4.60 2.57
CA GLY A 153 -16.90 4.28 1.32
C GLY A 153 -15.44 4.66 1.33
N THR A 154 -14.84 4.61 0.14
CA THR A 154 -13.44 4.94 -0.11
C THR A 154 -13.25 6.41 -0.51
N ASN A 155 -12.06 6.93 -0.29
CA ASN A 155 -11.62 8.24 -0.79
C ASN A 155 -11.26 8.12 -2.28
N TYR A 156 -12.29 8.09 -3.12
CA TYR A 156 -12.15 7.94 -4.56
C TYR A 156 -11.65 9.23 -5.22
N LEU A 157 -10.65 9.11 -6.10
CA LEU A 157 -10.11 10.20 -6.91
C LEU A 157 -9.63 9.65 -8.27
N PRO A 158 -10.17 10.07 -9.41
CA PRO A 158 -9.67 9.63 -10.71
C PRO A 158 -8.24 10.14 -10.94
N VAL A 159 -7.40 9.33 -11.58
CA VAL A 159 -6.05 9.76 -11.97
C VAL A 159 -6.14 10.78 -13.09
N SER A 160 -5.83 12.04 -12.76
CA SER A 160 -5.86 13.17 -13.71
C SER A 160 -4.97 14.29 -13.21
N VAL A 161 -4.41 15.08 -14.12
CA VAL A 161 -3.70 16.33 -13.81
C VAL A 161 -4.57 17.57 -13.98
N GLU A 162 -5.88 17.37 -14.07
CA GLU A 162 -6.83 18.49 -14.12
C GLU A 162 -6.86 19.27 -12.80
N PRO A 163 -7.06 20.60 -12.85
CA PRO A 163 -6.97 21.45 -11.66
C PRO A 163 -7.88 21.02 -10.50
N GLU A 164 -9.06 20.50 -10.79
CA GLU A 164 -10.01 20.07 -9.75
C GLU A 164 -9.49 18.85 -8.98
N VAL A 165 -8.88 17.89 -9.70
CA VAL A 165 -8.29 16.70 -9.09
C VAL A 165 -7.07 17.08 -8.25
N LEU A 166 -6.18 17.90 -8.81
CA LEU A 166 -4.97 18.35 -8.11
C LEU A 166 -5.30 19.20 -6.86
N ARG A 167 -6.35 20.01 -6.90
CA ARG A 167 -6.83 20.77 -5.73
C ARG A 167 -7.25 19.83 -4.58
N ARG A 168 -7.92 18.72 -4.85
CA ARG A 168 -8.28 17.74 -3.82
C ARG A 168 -7.05 17.06 -3.21
N VAL A 169 -6.02 16.81 -4.02
CA VAL A 169 -4.72 16.30 -3.53
C VAL A 169 -4.06 17.34 -2.63
N GLU A 170 -3.99 18.59 -3.07
CA GLU A 170 -3.41 19.72 -2.32
C GLU A 170 -4.14 19.93 -0.98
N GLU A 171 -5.47 19.89 -0.97
CA GLU A 171 -6.29 19.99 0.24
C GLU A 171 -5.99 18.85 1.23
N ALA A 172 -5.84 17.62 0.75
CA ALA A 172 -5.56 16.48 1.61
C ALA A 172 -4.13 16.53 2.21
N ILE A 173 -3.14 16.92 1.40
CA ILE A 173 -1.75 17.15 1.87
C ILE A 173 -1.72 18.33 2.84
N GLY A 174 -2.41 19.43 2.52
CA GLY A 174 -2.54 20.60 3.38
C GLY A 174 -3.15 20.23 4.75
N ALA A 175 -4.23 19.48 4.78
CA ALA A 175 -4.85 19.00 6.01
C ALA A 175 -3.88 18.16 6.86
N ALA A 176 -3.07 17.30 6.24
CA ALA A 176 -2.03 16.55 6.94
C ALA A 176 -0.97 17.48 7.57
N ARG A 177 -0.52 18.49 6.82
CA ARG A 177 0.46 19.49 7.30
C ARG A 177 -0.11 20.35 8.42
N GLU A 178 -1.34 20.83 8.30
CA GLU A 178 -2.05 21.60 9.34
C GLU A 178 -2.24 20.79 10.63
N ALA A 179 -2.41 19.46 10.50
CA ALA A 179 -2.47 18.55 11.64
C ALA A 179 -1.08 18.24 12.25
N GLY A 180 0.00 18.84 11.74
CA GLY A 180 1.35 18.74 12.30
C GLY A 180 2.26 17.71 11.62
N ALA A 181 1.89 17.16 10.46
CA ALA A 181 2.75 16.22 9.76
C ALA A 181 4.00 16.91 9.20
N ARG A 182 5.18 16.35 9.49
CA ARG A 182 6.47 16.70 8.90
C ARG A 182 6.79 15.85 7.68
N THR A 183 6.24 14.63 7.63
CA THR A 183 6.35 13.69 6.51
C THR A 183 4.96 13.28 6.06
N VAL A 184 4.67 13.42 4.78
CA VAL A 184 3.39 12.97 4.17
C VAL A 184 3.66 11.82 3.21
N VAL A 185 3.13 10.65 3.54
CA VAL A 185 3.04 9.48 2.67
C VAL A 185 1.71 9.55 1.93
N PHE A 186 1.78 9.70 0.62
CA PHE A 186 0.61 9.68 -0.27
C PHE A 186 0.44 8.28 -0.85
N SER A 187 -0.51 7.53 -0.33
CA SER A 187 -0.87 6.18 -0.79
C SER A 187 -1.92 6.25 -1.89
N ASN A 188 -1.72 5.51 -2.96
CA ASN A 188 -2.68 5.45 -4.07
C ASN A 188 -2.80 4.04 -4.64
N HIS A 189 -4.00 3.46 -4.48
CA HIS A 189 -4.35 2.19 -5.11
C HIS A 189 -4.94 2.50 -6.49
N TRP A 190 -4.15 2.30 -7.56
CA TRP A 190 -4.41 2.96 -8.83
C TRP A 190 -4.01 2.16 -10.07
N GLY A 191 -4.75 2.41 -11.12
CA GLY A 191 -4.42 1.90 -12.44
C GLY A 191 -4.83 0.45 -12.70
N PRO A 192 -4.43 -0.09 -13.83
CA PRO A 192 -4.82 -1.43 -14.25
C PRO A 192 -3.88 -2.50 -13.69
N ASN A 193 -4.45 -3.68 -13.38
CA ASN A 193 -3.72 -4.87 -12.97
C ASN A 193 -2.72 -5.34 -14.05
N MET A 194 -1.65 -5.99 -13.63
CA MET A 194 -0.67 -6.71 -14.45
C MET A 194 0.03 -5.81 -15.49
N VAL A 195 0.40 -4.59 -15.07
CA VAL A 195 1.13 -3.61 -15.87
C VAL A 195 2.48 -3.29 -15.24
N GLU A 196 3.58 -3.64 -15.93
CA GLU A 196 4.95 -3.47 -15.42
C GLU A 196 5.47 -2.03 -15.36
N ARG A 197 4.89 -1.14 -16.16
CA ARG A 197 5.40 0.23 -16.33
C ARG A 197 4.28 1.24 -16.20
N PRO A 198 4.48 2.31 -15.41
CA PRO A 198 3.48 3.36 -15.30
C PRO A 198 3.32 4.08 -16.64
N ARG A 199 2.07 4.31 -17.06
CA ARG A 199 1.76 5.11 -18.25
C ARG A 199 2.12 6.58 -18.02
N ASP A 200 2.29 7.37 -19.08
CA ASP A 200 2.67 8.78 -18.97
C ASP A 200 1.73 9.62 -18.09
N LEU A 201 0.43 9.37 -18.14
CA LEU A 201 -0.52 10.07 -17.26
C LEU A 201 -0.24 9.79 -15.78
N PHE A 202 0.05 8.54 -15.45
CA PHE A 202 0.35 8.11 -14.08
C PHE A 202 1.66 8.74 -13.58
N ARG A 203 2.69 8.79 -14.43
CA ARG A 203 3.95 9.46 -14.11
C ARG A 203 3.74 10.95 -13.87
N ARG A 204 2.97 11.63 -14.73
CA ARG A 204 2.66 13.05 -14.56
C ARG A 204 1.87 13.31 -13.28
N PHE A 205 0.89 12.46 -12.97
CA PHE A 205 0.10 12.59 -11.75
C PHE A 205 0.96 12.40 -10.51
N ALA A 206 1.76 11.33 -10.40
CA ALA A 206 2.62 11.08 -9.25
C ALA A 206 3.62 12.23 -9.01
N ARG A 207 4.24 12.75 -10.09
CA ARG A 207 5.11 13.93 -9.99
C ARG A 207 4.37 15.17 -9.52
N ALA A 208 3.14 15.40 -10.00
CA ALA A 208 2.30 16.51 -9.54
C ALA A 208 1.95 16.37 -8.06
N VAL A 209 1.68 15.16 -7.56
CA VAL A 209 1.44 14.91 -6.13
C VAL A 209 2.68 15.28 -5.29
N VAL A 210 3.88 14.93 -5.76
CA VAL A 210 5.14 15.35 -5.12
C VAL A 210 5.30 16.87 -5.17
N ASP A 211 5.01 17.51 -6.31
CA ASP A 211 5.07 18.97 -6.46
C ASP A 211 4.09 19.70 -5.53
N LEU A 212 2.98 19.06 -5.16
CA LEU A 212 2.00 19.56 -4.19
C LEU A 212 2.39 19.30 -2.73
N GLY A 213 3.52 18.64 -2.47
CA GLY A 213 4.10 18.54 -1.14
C GLY A 213 4.04 17.17 -0.47
N ALA A 214 3.74 16.10 -1.21
CA ALA A 214 3.96 14.74 -0.72
C ALA A 214 5.46 14.42 -0.63
N ASP A 215 5.89 13.77 0.44
CA ASP A 215 7.29 13.37 0.64
C ASP A 215 7.57 11.97 0.10
N VAL A 216 6.58 11.10 0.12
CA VAL A 216 6.64 9.74 -0.42
C VAL A 216 5.37 9.48 -1.22
N TYR A 217 5.51 9.04 -2.47
CA TYR A 217 4.41 8.47 -3.24
C TYR A 217 4.46 6.95 -3.12
N TYR A 218 3.39 6.35 -2.58
CA TYR A 218 3.25 4.92 -2.33
C TYR A 218 2.10 4.36 -3.16
N GLY A 219 2.44 3.82 -4.34
CA GLY A 219 1.51 3.23 -5.30
C GLY A 219 1.38 1.71 -5.13
N HIS A 220 0.19 1.19 -5.40
CA HIS A 220 -0.14 -0.24 -5.38
C HIS A 220 -1.38 -0.50 -6.25
N SER A 221 -1.77 -1.75 -6.52
CA SER A 221 -2.88 -2.21 -7.38
C SER A 221 -2.48 -3.03 -8.60
N ALA A 222 -1.29 -2.81 -9.20
CA ALA A 222 -0.93 -3.55 -10.40
C ALA A 222 -0.59 -5.02 -10.14
N HIS A 223 -0.46 -5.42 -8.87
CA HIS A 223 -0.06 -6.78 -8.45
C HIS A 223 1.32 -7.21 -8.96
N VAL A 224 2.06 -6.31 -9.55
CA VAL A 224 3.44 -6.49 -9.97
C VAL A 224 4.20 -5.20 -9.66
N PHE A 225 5.36 -5.31 -9.03
CA PHE A 225 6.11 -4.11 -8.73
C PHE A 225 6.57 -3.39 -10.00
N GLN A 226 6.56 -2.07 -9.95
CA GLN A 226 7.07 -1.19 -10.98
C GLN A 226 8.38 -0.55 -10.53
N GLY A 227 9.05 0.16 -11.45
CA GLY A 227 10.29 0.87 -11.13
C GLY A 227 10.06 2.02 -10.13
N VAL A 228 11.11 2.37 -9.41
CA VAL A 228 11.14 3.51 -8.49
C VAL A 228 11.71 4.73 -9.22
N GLU A 229 11.12 5.89 -9.00
CA GLU A 229 11.68 7.18 -9.45
C GLU A 229 12.05 8.03 -8.24
N ILE A 230 13.22 8.66 -8.28
CA ILE A 230 13.56 9.75 -7.36
C ILE A 230 13.29 11.07 -8.11
N TYR A 231 12.19 11.72 -7.75
CA TYR A 231 11.78 12.99 -8.34
C TYR A 231 11.94 14.13 -7.36
N ARG A 232 12.80 15.10 -7.67
CA ARG A 232 13.12 16.23 -6.77
C ARG A 232 13.55 15.76 -5.37
N GLY A 233 14.32 14.68 -5.29
CA GLY A 233 14.77 14.10 -4.03
C GLY A 233 13.69 13.33 -3.26
N LYS A 234 12.49 13.11 -3.84
CA LYS A 234 11.39 12.37 -3.22
C LYS A 234 11.17 11.04 -3.95
N PRO A 235 10.95 9.94 -3.20
CA PRO A 235 10.69 8.64 -3.80
C PRO A 235 9.24 8.55 -4.31
N ILE A 236 9.11 8.09 -5.56
CA ILE A 236 7.87 7.65 -6.17
C ILE A 236 7.98 6.14 -6.37
N LEU A 237 7.28 5.38 -5.52
CA LEU A 237 7.08 3.96 -5.66
C LEU A 237 5.82 3.80 -6.52
N TYR A 238 5.97 3.62 -7.84
CA TYR A 238 4.82 3.61 -8.76
C TYR A 238 3.86 2.46 -8.49
N ASP A 239 4.41 1.28 -8.19
CA ASP A 239 3.64 0.16 -7.67
C ASP A 239 4.55 -0.75 -6.85
N THR A 240 4.09 -1.15 -5.69
CA THR A 240 4.85 -2.00 -4.77
C THR A 240 4.56 -3.49 -4.95
N GLY A 241 3.63 -3.84 -5.87
CA GLY A 241 3.21 -5.22 -6.11
C GLY A 241 2.38 -5.81 -4.98
N ASP A 242 2.38 -7.13 -4.90
CA ASP A 242 1.75 -7.87 -3.81
C ASP A 242 2.74 -8.14 -2.67
N PHE A 243 2.24 -8.54 -1.49
CA PHE A 243 3.08 -8.93 -0.35
C PHE A 243 2.56 -10.19 0.36
N ILE A 244 1.25 -10.32 0.55
CA ILE A 244 0.61 -11.55 1.03
C ILE A 244 -0.67 -11.74 0.24
N ASP A 245 -0.79 -12.89 -0.45
CA ASP A 245 -1.96 -13.22 -1.24
C ASP A 245 -2.09 -14.74 -1.52
N ASP A 246 -3.15 -15.12 -2.24
CA ASP A 246 -3.38 -16.46 -2.78
C ASP A 246 -3.57 -16.43 -4.30
N TYR A 247 -3.00 -15.45 -5.00
CA TYR A 247 -3.25 -15.22 -6.41
C TYR A 247 -2.57 -16.25 -7.31
N ALA A 248 -3.14 -16.45 -8.49
CA ALA A 248 -2.50 -17.24 -9.53
C ALA A 248 -1.28 -16.49 -10.07
N VAL A 249 -0.17 -17.19 -10.19
CA VAL A 249 1.09 -16.63 -10.67
C VAL A 249 1.11 -16.55 -12.19
N ASP A 250 1.27 -15.36 -12.75
CA ASP A 250 1.57 -15.17 -14.18
C ASP A 250 3.04 -15.55 -14.45
N PRO A 251 3.31 -16.53 -15.35
CA PRO A 251 4.68 -17.03 -15.56
C PRO A 251 5.64 -16.00 -16.15
N ARG A 252 5.13 -14.95 -16.80
CA ARG A 252 5.94 -13.88 -17.40
C ARG A 252 6.11 -12.70 -16.44
N LEU A 253 5.01 -12.23 -15.86
CA LEU A 253 5.01 -11.04 -15.01
C LEU A 253 5.48 -11.34 -13.60
N ARG A 254 5.37 -12.61 -13.14
CA ARG A 254 5.86 -13.06 -11.85
C ARG A 254 5.37 -12.13 -10.73
N ASN A 255 4.05 -12.06 -10.59
CA ASN A 255 3.38 -11.34 -9.50
C ASN A 255 3.62 -11.98 -8.11
N ASP A 256 4.26 -13.15 -8.07
CA ASP A 256 4.80 -13.81 -6.87
C ASP A 256 6.15 -13.25 -6.40
N ARG A 257 6.57 -12.08 -6.91
CA ARG A 257 7.83 -11.39 -6.60
C ARG A 257 7.58 -9.95 -6.22
N SER A 258 8.21 -9.51 -5.14
CA SER A 258 8.01 -8.16 -4.62
C SER A 258 9.21 -7.69 -3.79
N PHE A 259 8.99 -6.60 -3.06
CA PHE A 259 9.97 -6.04 -2.12
C PHE A 259 9.28 -5.58 -0.84
N LEU A 260 10.01 -5.59 0.26
CA LEU A 260 9.80 -4.67 1.36
C LEU A 260 10.64 -3.43 1.09
N PHE A 261 10.02 -2.25 1.17
CA PHE A 261 10.64 -0.94 0.95
C PHE A 261 10.87 -0.29 2.31
N ARG A 262 12.12 -0.01 2.67
CA ARG A 262 12.48 0.70 3.89
C ARG A 262 13.03 2.08 3.55
N LEU A 263 12.36 3.12 4.04
CA LEU A 263 12.73 4.50 3.80
C LEU A 263 13.21 5.13 5.11
N SER A 264 14.42 5.68 5.11
CA SER A 264 14.90 6.54 6.19
C SER A 264 14.68 8.00 5.79
N LEU A 265 13.93 8.74 6.60
CA LEU A 265 13.50 10.10 6.31
C LEU A 265 13.87 11.05 7.45
N GLU A 266 14.27 12.27 7.12
CA GLU A 266 14.42 13.36 8.08
C GLU A 266 13.60 14.58 7.64
N ASP A 267 12.56 14.88 8.41
CA ASP A 267 11.60 15.95 8.11
C ASP A 267 11.09 15.92 6.64
N GLY A 268 10.77 14.72 6.15
CA GLY A 268 10.30 14.46 4.81
C GLY A 268 11.40 14.35 3.74
N ALA A 269 12.65 14.66 4.04
CA ALA A 269 13.76 14.41 3.13
C ALA A 269 14.14 12.91 3.14
N LEU A 270 14.34 12.33 1.96
CA LEU A 270 14.83 10.96 1.84
C LEU A 270 16.34 10.94 2.08
N GLU A 271 16.77 10.19 3.09
CA GLU A 271 18.18 9.98 3.41
C GLU A 271 18.68 8.62 2.86
N ARG A 272 17.79 7.61 2.85
CA ARG A 272 18.11 6.28 2.39
C ARG A 272 16.87 5.52 1.98
N LEU A 273 16.94 4.79 0.88
CA LEU A 273 15.93 3.83 0.42
C LEU A 273 16.57 2.46 0.27
N GLU A 274 16.03 1.48 0.94
CA GLU A 274 16.46 0.08 0.88
C GLU A 274 15.31 -0.80 0.40
N LEU A 275 15.60 -1.70 -0.53
CA LEU A 275 14.63 -2.63 -1.10
C LEU A 275 15.08 -4.06 -0.80
N PHE A 276 14.30 -4.77 0.00
CA PHE A 276 14.57 -6.15 0.38
C PHE A 276 13.71 -7.07 -0.50
N PRO A 277 14.31 -7.86 -1.41
CA PRO A 277 13.57 -8.71 -2.33
C PRO A 277 12.88 -9.85 -1.60
N VAL A 278 11.60 -10.06 -1.93
CA VAL A 278 10.78 -11.12 -1.37
C VAL A 278 10.14 -11.96 -2.49
N SER A 279 9.83 -13.21 -2.17
CA SER A 279 8.97 -14.10 -2.95
C SER A 279 7.71 -14.41 -2.16
N LEU A 280 6.62 -14.62 -2.88
CA LEU A 280 5.28 -14.79 -2.32
C LEU A 280 4.79 -16.23 -2.59
N PRO A 281 5.23 -17.23 -1.80
CA PRO A 281 4.58 -18.51 -1.83
C PRO A 281 3.15 -18.38 -1.30
N TYR A 282 2.30 -19.35 -1.63
CA TYR A 282 0.89 -19.31 -1.28
C TYR A 282 0.63 -18.88 0.17
N ALA A 283 -0.13 -17.80 0.33
CA ALA A 283 -0.61 -17.25 1.60
C ALA A 283 0.48 -16.73 2.57
N ARG A 284 1.67 -16.44 2.08
CA ARG A 284 2.76 -15.91 2.91
C ARG A 284 3.82 -15.20 2.09
N VAL A 285 4.71 -14.48 2.77
CA VAL A 285 5.89 -13.86 2.19
C VAL A 285 7.16 -14.49 2.74
N GLU A 286 8.19 -14.61 1.91
CA GLU A 286 9.54 -15.07 2.30
C GLU A 286 10.61 -14.19 1.66
N ARG A 287 11.75 -14.03 2.32
CA ARG A 287 12.92 -13.36 1.71
C ARG A 287 13.41 -14.16 0.50
N ALA A 288 13.50 -13.52 -0.64
CA ALA A 288 14.01 -14.15 -1.85
C ALA A 288 15.49 -14.50 -1.72
N ARG A 289 15.90 -15.66 -2.29
CA ARG A 289 17.27 -16.18 -2.18
C ARG A 289 17.78 -16.68 -3.53
N GLY A 290 19.13 -16.78 -3.64
CA GLY A 290 19.79 -17.38 -4.80
C GLY A 290 19.41 -16.71 -6.13
N ALA A 291 19.17 -17.52 -7.15
CA ALA A 291 18.85 -17.01 -8.50
C ALA A 291 17.54 -16.22 -8.56
N GLU A 292 16.56 -16.52 -7.70
CA GLU A 292 15.31 -15.78 -7.65
C GLU A 292 15.52 -14.36 -7.12
N ARG A 293 16.29 -14.21 -6.04
CA ARG A 293 16.72 -12.89 -5.53
C ARG A 293 17.37 -12.06 -6.63
N GLU A 294 18.36 -12.62 -7.34
CA GLU A 294 19.04 -11.90 -8.40
C GLU A 294 18.10 -11.45 -9.52
N ALA A 295 17.18 -12.30 -9.94
CA ALA A 295 16.19 -11.96 -10.97
C ALA A 295 15.24 -10.83 -10.52
N ILE A 296 14.88 -10.76 -9.24
CA ILE A 296 14.05 -9.68 -8.67
C ILE A 296 14.85 -8.37 -8.67
N LEU A 297 16.10 -8.40 -8.21
CA LEU A 297 16.98 -7.22 -8.17
C LEU A 297 17.25 -6.70 -9.58
N ASP A 298 17.60 -7.57 -10.54
CA ASP A 298 17.85 -7.19 -11.94
C ASP A 298 16.64 -6.49 -12.56
N ARG A 299 15.44 -7.02 -12.32
CA ARG A 299 14.20 -6.43 -12.83
C ARG A 299 13.94 -5.03 -12.24
N MET A 300 14.10 -4.85 -10.92
CA MET A 300 13.93 -3.55 -10.27
C MET A 300 14.95 -2.53 -10.77
N VAL A 301 16.22 -2.91 -10.87
CA VAL A 301 17.28 -2.04 -11.42
C VAL A 301 16.95 -1.61 -12.85
N GLY A 302 16.52 -2.55 -13.70
CA GLY A 302 16.14 -2.24 -15.09
C GLY A 302 14.97 -1.28 -15.19
N LEU A 303 13.88 -1.56 -14.45
CA LEU A 303 12.68 -0.71 -14.44
C LEU A 303 12.94 0.68 -13.89
N SER A 304 13.76 0.79 -12.84
CA SER A 304 14.10 2.07 -12.22
C SER A 304 15.06 2.90 -13.08
N ALA A 305 15.98 2.25 -13.79
CA ALA A 305 16.87 2.91 -14.73
C ALA A 305 16.10 3.60 -15.88
N GLU A 306 14.99 3.02 -16.34
CA GLU A 306 14.09 3.64 -17.34
C GLU A 306 13.45 4.96 -16.81
N LEU A 307 13.40 5.12 -15.46
CA LEU A 307 12.88 6.29 -14.78
C LEU A 307 14.00 7.25 -14.30
N GLY A 308 15.26 6.92 -14.63
CA GLY A 308 16.43 7.74 -14.27
C GLY A 308 16.96 7.48 -12.85
N THR A 309 16.55 6.40 -12.19
CA THR A 309 16.98 6.05 -10.84
C THR A 309 17.97 4.88 -10.90
N ALA A 310 19.12 5.03 -10.23
CA ALA A 310 20.12 3.99 -10.08
C ALA A 310 20.18 3.50 -8.64
N PHE A 311 20.30 2.19 -8.47
CA PHE A 311 20.47 1.55 -7.19
C PHE A 311 21.85 0.87 -7.10
N ASP A 312 22.46 0.95 -5.93
CA ASP A 312 23.58 0.10 -5.58
C ASP A 312 23.07 -1.24 -5.01
N ARG A 313 23.84 -2.31 -5.23
CA ARG A 313 23.57 -3.62 -4.63
C ARG A 313 24.18 -3.71 -3.25
N SER A 314 23.43 -4.23 -2.31
CA SER A 314 23.88 -4.54 -0.95
C SER A 314 23.77 -6.04 -0.67
N GLU A 315 24.25 -6.49 0.48
CA GLU A 315 24.10 -7.87 0.94
C GLU A 315 22.63 -8.28 1.02
N ASP A 316 21.77 -7.37 1.51
CA ASP A 316 20.34 -7.65 1.74
C ASP A 316 19.44 -7.32 0.55
N GLY A 317 19.86 -6.52 -0.43
CA GLY A 317 19.01 -6.11 -1.54
C GLY A 317 19.57 -4.96 -2.38
N LEU A 318 18.79 -3.92 -2.59
CA LEU A 318 19.16 -2.68 -3.27
C LEU A 318 19.17 -1.53 -2.27
N VAL A 319 20.05 -0.57 -2.50
CA VAL A 319 20.16 0.65 -1.68
C VAL A 319 20.34 1.87 -2.57
N LEU A 320 19.75 2.97 -2.15
CA LEU A 320 19.92 4.29 -2.74
C LEU A 320 20.09 5.30 -1.61
N GLU A 321 21.14 6.12 -1.73
CA GLU A 321 21.37 7.33 -0.92
C GLU A 321 21.36 8.50 -1.91
N PRO A 322 20.33 9.37 -1.88
CA PRO A 322 20.14 10.45 -2.87
C PRO A 322 21.16 11.58 -2.79
#